data_273cd48c04001905847b0e7b1ada5897
#
_entry.id   273cd48c04001905847b0e7b1ada5897
#
_cell.length_a   1.000
_cell.length_b   1.000
_cell.length_c   1.000
_cell.angle_alpha   90.00
_cell.angle_beta   90.00
_cell.angle_gamma   90.00
#
_symmetry.space_group_name_H-M   'P 1'
#
loop_
_entity.id
_entity.type
_entity.pdbx_description
1 polymer ?
#
loop_
_entity_poly.entity_id
_entity_poly.type
_entity_poly.pdbx_seq_one_letter_code
_entity_poly.pdbx_strand_id
1 'polypeptide(L)'
;MNGHLLDSMGAAMNDLLLTASFSDVKSRIQAFSKQIENATMVHIHAPADLSGLLALSMLESAFLDTGVKYRRRFLPSHQSLPRDERVQPELSTDGLLIFIDPFEDTWTLEELPETEYIHITPLSVTVRLGSTQSERRGALDVVAQCAALAAELIPNGQKVRLLRPFAGCGLWLRDALDTTFDPIHTAIRDHLHAEGSFRVVPLPEVSSPAPEMIPGLSERMLARLQKGWPKMDANSRSSALSELILPTLADPTLSTPRLEELVWHRLVIGTSDVDVMSQVFLAEKAWPGDAGQAKIHASKLADTFLKTGHLQEQEQSTG
;
A
#
# COMPACT_ATOMS: atom_id res chain seq x y z
N MET A 1 21.12 28.01 -3.51
CA MET A 1 21.25 26.69 -4.13
C MET A 1 20.15 25.70 -3.70
N ASN A 2 18.98 26.17 -3.17
CA ASN A 2 17.90 25.28 -2.66
C ASN A 2 16.68 25.17 -3.59
N GLY A 3 16.67 25.81 -4.76
CA GLY A 3 15.53 25.74 -5.68
C GLY A 3 15.49 24.50 -6.59
N HIS A 4 16.65 23.97 -6.95
CA HIS A 4 16.74 22.83 -7.88
C HIS A 4 16.37 21.46 -7.28
N LEU A 5 16.43 21.29 -5.95
CA LEU A 5 16.07 20.04 -5.28
C LEU A 5 14.54 19.87 -5.14
N LEU A 6 13.81 20.98 -5.04
CA LEU A 6 12.34 20.95 -4.93
C LEU A 6 11.66 20.68 -6.29
N ASP A 7 12.23 21.17 -7.38
CA ASP A 7 11.71 20.92 -8.72
C ASP A 7 11.91 19.45 -9.18
N SER A 8 12.99 18.79 -8.77
CA SER A 8 13.22 17.38 -9.08
C SER A 8 12.29 16.45 -8.30
N MET A 9 11.92 16.79 -7.06
CA MET A 9 10.94 16.02 -6.28
C MET A 9 9.50 16.16 -6.82
N GLY A 10 9.17 17.28 -7.49
CA GLY A 10 7.84 17.48 -8.07
C GLY A 10 7.57 16.64 -9.33
N ALA A 11 8.60 16.40 -10.14
CA ALA A 11 8.46 15.56 -11.35
C ALA A 11 8.34 14.07 -11.02
N ALA A 12 8.95 13.60 -9.92
CA ALA A 12 8.99 12.20 -9.55
C ALA A 12 7.63 11.61 -9.16
N MET A 13 6.74 12.38 -8.53
CA MET A 13 5.45 11.85 -8.07
C MET A 13 4.43 11.54 -9.18
N ASN A 14 4.60 12.13 -10.36
CA ASN A 14 3.77 11.81 -11.55
C ASN A 14 4.22 10.52 -12.24
N ASP A 15 5.41 10.03 -11.91
CA ASP A 15 6.02 8.90 -12.62
C ASP A 15 5.38 7.55 -12.30
N LEU A 16 4.50 7.43 -11.28
CA LEU A 16 3.87 6.14 -10.97
C LEU A 16 3.08 5.59 -12.17
N LEU A 17 2.32 6.44 -12.86
CA LEU A 17 1.63 6.07 -14.11
C LEU A 17 2.56 5.85 -15.31
N LEU A 18 3.82 6.24 -15.20
CA LEU A 18 4.83 6.00 -16.24
C LEU A 18 5.59 4.69 -15.99
N THR A 19 5.41 4.06 -14.83
CA THR A 19 6.04 2.77 -14.54
C THR A 19 5.42 1.65 -15.36
N ALA A 20 6.19 0.59 -15.58
CA ALA A 20 5.71 -0.59 -16.31
C ALA A 20 4.45 -1.20 -15.70
N SER A 21 4.29 -1.12 -14.38
CA SER A 21 3.14 -1.67 -13.65
C SER A 21 1.80 -0.99 -14.01
N PHE A 22 1.85 0.23 -14.53
CA PHE A 22 0.65 1.00 -14.88
C PHE A 22 0.44 1.18 -16.38
N SER A 23 1.34 0.65 -17.22
CA SER A 23 1.26 0.84 -18.69
C SER A 23 -0.11 0.48 -19.27
N ASP A 24 -0.65 -0.65 -18.84
CA ASP A 24 -1.92 -1.18 -19.36
C ASP A 24 -3.14 -0.38 -18.87
N VAL A 25 -3.05 0.24 -17.69
CA VAL A 25 -4.17 0.92 -17.01
C VAL A 25 -4.08 2.44 -17.05
N LYS A 26 -3.00 3.00 -17.59
CA LYS A 26 -2.74 4.45 -17.59
C LYS A 26 -3.90 5.27 -18.15
N SER A 27 -4.39 4.92 -19.33
CA SER A 27 -5.50 5.63 -19.99
C SER A 27 -6.79 5.59 -19.17
N ARG A 28 -7.04 4.46 -18.48
CA ARG A 28 -8.21 4.30 -17.60
C ARG A 28 -8.10 5.22 -16.38
N ILE A 29 -6.95 5.26 -15.71
CA ILE A 29 -6.72 6.14 -14.55
C ILE A 29 -6.85 7.61 -14.95
N GLN A 30 -6.32 8.00 -16.11
CA GLN A 30 -6.47 9.36 -16.65
C GLN A 30 -7.92 9.70 -17.00
N ALA A 31 -8.70 8.74 -17.48
CA ALA A 31 -10.13 8.93 -17.70
C ALA A 31 -10.88 9.14 -16.38
N PHE A 32 -10.52 8.39 -15.34
CA PHE A 32 -11.10 8.56 -13.99
C PHE A 32 -10.76 9.93 -13.38
N SER A 33 -9.51 10.41 -13.52
CA SER A 33 -9.11 11.75 -13.07
C SER A 33 -10.00 12.82 -13.68
N LYS A 34 -10.23 12.77 -15.01
CA LYS A 34 -11.10 13.72 -15.71
C LYS A 34 -12.56 13.66 -15.24
N GLN A 35 -13.07 12.45 -14.96
CA GLN A 35 -14.44 12.31 -14.43
C GLN A 35 -14.55 12.96 -13.05
N ILE A 36 -13.56 12.76 -12.17
CA ILE A 36 -13.51 13.34 -10.83
C ILE A 36 -13.42 14.88 -10.89
N GLU A 37 -12.55 15.42 -11.75
CA GLU A 37 -12.40 16.88 -11.94
C GLU A 37 -13.69 17.57 -12.39
N ASN A 38 -14.51 16.86 -13.19
CA ASN A 38 -15.78 17.38 -13.69
C ASN A 38 -16.97 17.12 -12.74
N ALA A 39 -16.78 16.34 -11.67
CA ALA A 39 -17.85 15.99 -10.76
C ALA A 39 -18.17 17.14 -9.78
N THR A 40 -19.45 17.40 -9.55
CA THR A 40 -19.89 18.38 -8.53
C THR A 40 -19.76 17.87 -7.11
N MET A 41 -19.86 16.54 -6.94
CA MET A 41 -19.74 15.79 -5.69
C MET A 41 -19.21 14.40 -6.02
N VAL A 42 -18.35 13.87 -5.17
CA VAL A 42 -17.82 12.51 -5.27
C VAL A 42 -18.25 11.69 -4.06
N HIS A 43 -18.79 10.51 -4.28
CA HIS A 43 -19.10 9.53 -3.24
C HIS A 43 -18.06 8.41 -3.32
N ILE A 44 -17.31 8.17 -2.23
CA ILE A 44 -16.33 7.08 -2.18
C ILE A 44 -16.87 6.00 -1.27
N HIS A 45 -17.06 4.82 -1.81
CA HIS A 45 -17.44 3.63 -1.04
C HIS A 45 -16.29 2.63 -1.04
N ALA A 46 -15.93 2.14 0.15
CA ALA A 46 -14.91 1.11 0.35
C ALA A 46 -15.33 0.17 1.48
N PRO A 47 -14.87 -1.08 1.50
CA PRO A 47 -15.12 -1.99 2.63
C PRO A 47 -14.39 -1.51 3.89
N ALA A 48 -14.96 -1.85 5.06
CA ALA A 48 -14.40 -1.51 6.37
C ALA A 48 -13.34 -2.55 6.78
N ASP A 49 -12.27 -2.61 6.02
CA ASP A 49 -11.04 -3.37 6.27
C ASP A 49 -9.82 -2.52 5.91
N LEU A 50 -8.62 -3.03 6.19
CA LEU A 50 -7.41 -2.25 6.03
C LEU A 50 -7.12 -1.91 4.56
N SER A 51 -7.37 -2.82 3.62
CA SER A 51 -7.16 -2.55 2.19
C SER A 51 -8.09 -1.45 1.68
N GLY A 52 -9.38 -1.52 2.05
CA GLY A 52 -10.37 -0.51 1.71
C GLY A 52 -10.06 0.85 2.34
N LEU A 53 -9.61 0.86 3.61
CA LEU A 53 -9.17 2.08 4.29
C LEU A 53 -7.99 2.72 3.57
N LEU A 54 -6.93 1.96 3.27
CA LEU A 54 -5.75 2.48 2.60
C LEU A 54 -6.10 3.07 1.23
N ALA A 55 -6.82 2.33 0.40
CA ALA A 55 -7.22 2.76 -0.92
C ALA A 55 -8.09 4.03 -0.88
N LEU A 56 -9.09 4.06 -0.01
CA LEU A 56 -9.96 5.23 0.19
C LEU A 56 -9.16 6.44 0.65
N SER A 57 -8.26 6.26 1.63
CA SER A 57 -7.44 7.36 2.16
C SER A 57 -6.48 7.95 1.12
N MET A 58 -5.96 7.13 0.18
CA MET A 58 -5.16 7.64 -0.94
C MET A 58 -5.97 8.66 -1.76
N LEU A 59 -7.21 8.34 -2.16
CA LEU A 59 -8.06 9.27 -2.91
C LEU A 59 -8.49 10.48 -2.07
N GLU A 60 -8.88 10.26 -0.83
CA GLU A 60 -9.30 11.32 0.10
C GLU A 60 -8.17 12.33 0.32
N SER A 61 -6.92 11.89 0.35
CA SER A 61 -5.77 12.78 0.43
C SER A 61 -5.70 13.77 -0.73
N ALA A 62 -5.95 13.31 -1.96
CA ALA A 62 -5.99 14.17 -3.15
C ALA A 62 -7.20 15.12 -3.11
N PHE A 63 -8.36 14.67 -2.66
CA PHE A 63 -9.56 15.51 -2.56
C PHE A 63 -9.39 16.62 -1.53
N LEU A 64 -8.72 16.34 -0.42
CA LEU A 64 -8.37 17.35 0.59
C LEU A 64 -7.36 18.38 0.05
N ASP A 65 -6.41 17.95 -0.78
CA ASP A 65 -5.42 18.85 -1.36
C ASP A 65 -5.96 19.66 -2.55
N THR A 66 -6.96 19.14 -3.30
CA THR A 66 -7.58 19.82 -4.45
C THR A 66 -8.86 20.59 -4.10
N GLY A 67 -9.48 20.31 -2.93
CA GLY A 67 -10.75 20.89 -2.55
C GLY A 67 -11.98 20.25 -3.23
N VAL A 68 -11.84 19.08 -3.82
CA VAL A 68 -12.95 18.29 -4.38
C VAL A 68 -13.94 17.98 -3.26
N LYS A 69 -15.22 18.25 -3.49
CA LYS A 69 -16.28 17.92 -2.53
C LYS A 69 -16.54 16.43 -2.57
N TYR A 70 -16.51 15.77 -1.41
CA TYR A 70 -16.71 14.33 -1.34
C TYR A 70 -17.44 13.90 -0.08
N ARG A 71 -17.97 12.66 -0.13
CA ARG A 71 -18.50 11.91 1.01
C ARG A 71 -17.90 10.52 0.99
N ARG A 72 -17.36 10.06 2.11
CA ARG A 72 -16.89 8.68 2.28
C ARG A 72 -17.94 7.82 2.97
N ARG A 73 -17.99 6.56 2.60
CA ARG A 73 -18.80 5.53 3.25
C ARG A 73 -18.04 4.23 3.35
N PHE A 74 -17.85 3.75 4.56
CA PHE A 74 -17.35 2.39 4.79
C PHE A 74 -18.51 1.40 4.79
N LEU A 75 -18.42 0.39 3.93
CA LEU A 75 -19.37 -0.71 3.81
C LEU A 75 -18.90 -1.89 4.68
N PRO A 76 -19.77 -2.86 5.02
CA PRO A 76 -19.29 -4.10 5.60
C PRO A 76 -18.26 -4.77 4.69
N SER A 77 -17.24 -5.38 5.27
CA SER A 77 -16.31 -6.20 4.49
C SER A 77 -17.01 -7.48 4.02
N HIS A 78 -16.85 -7.80 2.75
CA HIS A 78 -17.46 -8.96 2.10
C HIS A 78 -16.43 -10.01 1.65
N GLN A 79 -15.27 -10.05 2.31
CA GLN A 79 -14.16 -10.95 1.97
C GLN A 79 -14.57 -12.42 1.77
N SER A 80 -15.55 -12.87 2.54
CA SER A 80 -16.02 -14.26 2.51
C SER A 80 -17.19 -14.52 1.56
N LEU A 81 -17.75 -13.49 0.93
CA LEU A 81 -18.90 -13.65 0.06
C LEU A 81 -18.48 -13.91 -1.39
N PRO A 82 -19.07 -14.91 -2.06
CA PRO A 82 -18.94 -15.10 -3.51
C PRO A 82 -19.35 -13.83 -4.28
N ARG A 83 -18.79 -13.63 -5.46
CA ARG A 83 -19.01 -12.44 -6.29
C ARG A 83 -20.49 -12.17 -6.58
N ASP A 84 -21.26 -13.21 -6.88
CA ASP A 84 -22.67 -13.16 -7.20
C ASP A 84 -23.58 -12.86 -5.98
N GLU A 85 -23.07 -13.05 -4.77
CA GLU A 85 -23.76 -12.73 -3.52
C GLU A 85 -23.44 -11.31 -3.01
N ARG A 86 -22.51 -10.59 -3.65
CA ARG A 86 -22.12 -9.25 -3.23
C ARG A 86 -23.18 -8.22 -3.63
N VAL A 87 -23.51 -7.37 -2.67
CA VAL A 87 -24.45 -6.27 -2.89
C VAL A 87 -23.79 -5.21 -3.78
N GLN A 88 -24.41 -4.97 -4.94
CA GLN A 88 -23.97 -3.87 -5.80
C GLN A 88 -24.11 -2.53 -5.08
N PRO A 89 -23.20 -1.57 -5.31
CA PRO A 89 -23.30 -0.27 -4.68
C PRO A 89 -24.55 0.48 -5.17
N GLU A 90 -25.28 1.10 -4.22
CA GLU A 90 -26.36 1.99 -4.57
C GLU A 90 -25.82 3.23 -5.29
N LEU A 91 -26.32 3.51 -6.49
CA LEU A 91 -25.95 4.70 -7.25
C LEU A 91 -26.43 5.94 -6.53
N SER A 92 -25.57 6.93 -6.41
CA SER A 92 -25.94 8.23 -5.90
C SER A 92 -26.58 9.07 -7.01
N THR A 93 -27.69 9.72 -6.70
CA THR A 93 -28.39 10.60 -7.65
C THR A 93 -27.75 11.98 -7.78
N ASP A 94 -26.83 12.33 -6.85
CA ASP A 94 -26.28 13.69 -6.71
C ASP A 94 -24.77 13.79 -6.94
N GLY A 95 -24.13 12.80 -7.60
CA GLY A 95 -22.69 12.86 -7.82
C GLY A 95 -22.09 11.62 -8.47
N LEU A 96 -20.77 11.66 -8.63
CA LEU A 96 -19.98 10.56 -9.12
C LEU A 96 -19.71 9.55 -8.02
N LEU A 97 -20.05 8.28 -8.24
CA LEU A 97 -19.72 7.19 -7.31
C LEU A 97 -18.35 6.59 -7.69
N ILE A 98 -17.48 6.43 -6.72
CA ILE A 98 -16.26 5.60 -6.78
C ILE A 98 -16.47 4.43 -5.83
N PHE A 99 -16.48 3.22 -6.37
CA PHE A 99 -16.57 1.99 -5.60
C PHE A 99 -15.23 1.26 -5.62
N ILE A 100 -14.66 1.06 -4.43
CA ILE A 100 -13.38 0.37 -4.22
C ILE A 100 -13.69 -1.04 -3.73
N ASP A 101 -13.26 -2.05 -4.50
CA ASP A 101 -13.44 -3.47 -4.18
C ASP A 101 -12.10 -4.23 -4.20
N PRO A 102 -11.41 -4.34 -3.06
CA PRO A 102 -10.10 -5.00 -2.96
C PRO A 102 -10.19 -6.53 -3.03
N PHE A 103 -11.38 -7.13 -2.89
CA PHE A 103 -11.57 -8.58 -2.76
C PHE A 103 -11.98 -9.28 -4.05
N GLU A 104 -12.11 -8.55 -5.11
CA GLU A 104 -12.34 -9.16 -6.41
C GLU A 104 -11.14 -10.02 -6.82
N ASP A 105 -11.43 -11.12 -7.53
CA ASP A 105 -10.42 -11.81 -8.31
C ASP A 105 -9.82 -10.82 -9.31
N THR A 106 -8.58 -11.07 -9.68
CA THR A 106 -7.90 -10.19 -10.63
C THR A 106 -8.58 -10.23 -11.99
N TRP A 107 -9.13 -9.10 -12.42
CA TRP A 107 -9.72 -8.94 -13.75
C TRP A 107 -8.68 -8.59 -14.80
N THR A 108 -8.88 -9.04 -16.04
CA THR A 108 -8.26 -8.38 -17.18
C THR A 108 -9.07 -7.14 -17.56
N LEU A 109 -8.46 -6.18 -18.26
CA LEU A 109 -9.17 -4.97 -18.68
C LEU A 109 -10.35 -5.27 -19.62
N GLU A 110 -10.23 -6.34 -20.42
CA GLU A 110 -11.25 -6.76 -21.40
C GLU A 110 -12.46 -7.42 -20.75
N GLU A 111 -12.27 -8.00 -19.56
CA GLU A 111 -13.34 -8.68 -18.80
C GLU A 111 -14.11 -7.74 -17.88
N LEU A 112 -13.61 -6.51 -17.67
CA LEU A 112 -14.26 -5.56 -16.76
C LEU A 112 -15.67 -5.22 -17.24
N PRO A 113 -16.68 -5.31 -16.35
CA PRO A 113 -18.04 -4.90 -16.70
C PRO A 113 -18.08 -3.38 -16.93
N GLU A 114 -18.90 -2.94 -17.88
CA GLU A 114 -19.27 -1.54 -18.00
C GLU A 114 -20.14 -1.14 -16.81
N THR A 115 -19.78 -0.06 -16.15
CA THR A 115 -20.50 0.47 -14.99
C THR A 115 -20.77 1.96 -15.15
N GLU A 116 -21.87 2.44 -14.57
CA GLU A 116 -22.21 3.88 -14.50
C GLU A 116 -21.39 4.61 -13.43
N TYR A 117 -20.46 3.94 -12.75
CA TYR A 117 -19.63 4.46 -11.69
C TYR A 117 -18.16 4.04 -11.90
N ILE A 118 -17.25 4.73 -11.24
CA ILE A 118 -15.84 4.32 -11.23
C ILE A 118 -15.70 3.09 -10.32
N HIS A 119 -15.41 1.94 -10.94
CA HIS A 119 -15.12 0.69 -10.22
C HIS A 119 -13.60 0.47 -10.19
N ILE A 120 -13.03 0.48 -8.98
CA ILE A 120 -11.62 0.20 -8.73
C ILE A 120 -11.51 -1.19 -8.09
N THR A 121 -10.97 -2.12 -8.83
CA THR A 121 -10.83 -3.54 -8.49
C THR A 121 -9.42 -4.01 -8.88
N PRO A 122 -8.88 -5.10 -8.30
CA PRO A 122 -7.57 -5.62 -8.70
C PRO A 122 -7.54 -6.01 -10.17
N LEU A 123 -6.48 -5.58 -10.87
CA LEU A 123 -6.31 -5.80 -12.32
C LEU A 123 -5.09 -6.66 -12.60
N SER A 124 -5.24 -7.61 -13.53
CA SER A 124 -4.12 -8.35 -14.08
C SER A 124 -3.35 -7.46 -15.06
N VAL A 125 -2.10 -7.20 -14.76
CA VAL A 125 -1.22 -6.38 -15.59
C VAL A 125 0.05 -7.13 -15.94
N THR A 126 0.65 -6.75 -17.06
CA THR A 126 1.90 -7.35 -17.54
C THR A 126 3.04 -6.35 -17.36
N VAL A 127 4.13 -6.81 -16.75
CA VAL A 127 5.36 -6.02 -16.60
C VAL A 127 6.52 -6.72 -17.29
N ARG A 128 7.46 -5.95 -17.81
CA ARG A 128 8.71 -6.44 -18.38
C ARG A 128 9.84 -6.15 -17.41
N LEU A 129 10.49 -7.19 -16.94
CA LEU A 129 11.54 -7.11 -15.94
C LEU A 129 12.89 -7.65 -16.43
N GLY A 130 13.95 -7.09 -15.83
CA GLY A 130 15.33 -7.50 -16.07
C GLY A 130 15.87 -7.11 -17.44
N SER A 131 17.15 -7.49 -17.68
CA SER A 131 17.86 -7.20 -18.93
C SER A 131 17.26 -7.90 -20.15
N THR A 132 16.61 -9.04 -19.94
CA THR A 132 15.95 -9.85 -20.98
C THR A 132 14.56 -9.38 -21.32
N GLN A 133 14.03 -8.34 -20.62
CA GLN A 133 12.66 -7.85 -20.79
C GLN A 133 11.60 -8.96 -20.74
N SER A 134 11.81 -9.92 -19.83
CA SER A 134 10.89 -11.05 -19.64
C SER A 134 9.53 -10.55 -19.16
N GLU A 135 8.46 -10.94 -19.85
CA GLU A 135 7.10 -10.62 -19.47
C GLU A 135 6.70 -11.43 -18.24
N ARG A 136 6.15 -10.71 -17.25
CA ARG A 136 5.62 -11.27 -16.02
C ARG A 136 4.23 -10.67 -15.78
N ARG A 137 3.30 -11.51 -15.32
CA ARG A 137 1.97 -11.08 -14.91
C ARG A 137 1.90 -10.99 -13.39
N GLY A 138 1.16 -10.01 -12.91
CA GLY A 138 0.84 -9.84 -11.49
C GLY A 138 -0.43 -9.04 -11.32
N ALA A 139 -0.89 -8.93 -10.08
CA ALA A 139 -2.07 -8.17 -9.73
C ALA A 139 -1.68 -6.73 -9.39
N LEU A 140 -2.30 -5.75 -10.04
CA LEU A 140 -2.28 -4.36 -9.62
C LEU A 140 -3.46 -4.11 -8.68
N ASP A 141 -3.18 -3.98 -7.39
CA ASP A 141 -4.21 -3.83 -6.36
C ASP A 141 -4.87 -2.45 -6.34
N VAL A 142 -5.95 -2.32 -5.56
CA VAL A 142 -6.74 -1.09 -5.46
C VAL A 142 -6.01 0.05 -4.77
N VAL A 143 -5.10 -0.24 -3.80
CA VAL A 143 -4.35 0.79 -3.08
C VAL A 143 -3.38 1.49 -4.02
N ALA A 144 -2.64 0.71 -4.81
CA ALA A 144 -1.71 1.23 -5.81
C ALA A 144 -2.45 2.03 -6.90
N GLN A 145 -3.61 1.55 -7.38
CA GLN A 145 -4.44 2.27 -8.34
C GLN A 145 -4.95 3.60 -7.77
N CYS A 146 -5.45 3.61 -6.53
CA CYS A 146 -5.90 4.84 -5.86
C CYS A 146 -4.73 5.81 -5.62
N ALA A 147 -3.54 5.32 -5.26
CA ALA A 147 -2.36 6.15 -5.10
C ALA A 147 -1.92 6.80 -6.42
N ALA A 148 -1.99 6.05 -7.53
CA ALA A 148 -1.69 6.58 -8.85
C ALA A 148 -2.72 7.62 -9.30
N LEU A 149 -4.02 7.37 -9.06
CA LEU A 149 -5.10 8.30 -9.36
C LEU A 149 -4.99 9.59 -8.50
N ALA A 150 -4.62 9.47 -7.23
CA ALA A 150 -4.37 10.61 -6.35
C ALA A 150 -3.20 11.48 -6.85
N ALA A 151 -2.12 10.85 -7.31
CA ALA A 151 -0.97 11.54 -7.88
C ALA A 151 -1.29 12.20 -9.26
N GLU A 152 -2.17 11.59 -10.05
CA GLU A 152 -2.65 12.20 -11.32
C GLU A 152 -3.50 13.45 -11.05
N LEU A 153 -4.37 13.41 -10.03
CA LEU A 153 -5.18 14.56 -9.62
C LEU A 153 -4.35 15.72 -9.08
N ILE A 154 -3.34 15.42 -8.24
CA ILE A 154 -2.46 16.44 -7.66
C ILE A 154 -1.08 15.88 -7.32
N PRO A 155 -0.12 15.93 -8.27
CA PRO A 155 1.20 15.28 -8.12
C PRO A 155 2.00 15.75 -6.90
N ASN A 156 1.83 17.01 -6.52
CA ASN A 156 2.58 17.67 -5.45
C ASN A 156 1.76 17.93 -4.19
N GLY A 157 0.58 17.30 -4.06
CA GLY A 157 -0.29 17.43 -2.91
C GLY A 157 0.44 17.03 -1.61
N GLN A 158 0.29 17.85 -0.58
CA GLN A 158 0.96 17.60 0.70
C GLN A 158 0.48 16.30 1.36
N LYS A 159 -0.83 16.06 1.35
CA LYS A 159 -1.43 14.86 1.91
C LYS A 159 -1.19 13.62 1.03
N VAL A 160 -1.19 13.81 -0.29
CA VAL A 160 -0.82 12.74 -1.23
C VAL A 160 0.61 12.26 -0.98
N ARG A 161 1.56 13.18 -0.77
CA ARG A 161 2.94 12.83 -0.41
C ARG A 161 3.04 12.14 0.94
N LEU A 162 2.26 12.59 1.93
CA LEU A 162 2.26 12.02 3.27
C LEU A 162 1.88 10.54 3.27
N LEU A 163 0.90 10.15 2.44
CA LEU A 163 0.40 8.77 2.36
C LEU A 163 1.13 7.91 1.34
N ARG A 164 1.90 8.51 0.44
CA ARG A 164 2.61 7.85 -0.66
C ARG A 164 3.40 6.60 -0.27
N PRO A 165 4.10 6.55 0.89
CA PRO A 165 4.84 5.37 1.34
C PRO A 165 4.00 4.09 1.45
N PHE A 166 2.71 4.22 1.60
CA PHE A 166 1.78 3.08 1.74
C PHE A 166 1.18 2.59 0.41
N ALA A 167 1.56 3.18 -0.72
CA ALA A 167 0.98 2.85 -2.03
C ALA A 167 1.17 1.38 -2.45
N GLY A 168 2.18 0.69 -1.96
CA GLY A 168 2.41 -0.75 -2.21
C GLY A 168 1.80 -1.70 -1.18
N CYS A 169 1.14 -1.17 -0.13
CA CYS A 169 0.68 -2.01 0.99
C CYS A 169 -0.50 -2.91 0.65
N GLY A 170 -1.32 -2.57 -0.35
CA GLY A 170 -2.40 -3.44 -0.78
C GLY A 170 -1.88 -4.77 -1.33
N LEU A 171 -0.79 -4.74 -2.08
CA LEU A 171 -0.11 -5.96 -2.55
C LEU A 171 0.48 -6.77 -1.39
N TRP A 172 0.97 -6.09 -0.36
CA TRP A 172 1.46 -6.74 0.85
C TRP A 172 0.34 -7.48 1.60
N LEU A 173 -0.86 -6.91 1.66
CA LEU A 173 -2.03 -7.50 2.31
C LEU A 173 -2.66 -8.64 1.51
N ARG A 174 -2.33 -8.77 0.23
CA ARG A 174 -2.77 -9.91 -0.59
C ARG A 174 -1.81 -11.09 -0.42
N ASP A 175 -2.35 -12.31 -0.47
CA ASP A 175 -1.58 -13.56 -0.34
C ASP A 175 -0.67 -13.86 -1.55
N ALA A 176 -0.55 -12.95 -2.50
CA ALA A 176 0.28 -13.13 -3.68
C ALA A 176 1.75 -13.40 -3.34
N LEU A 177 2.29 -12.69 -2.34
CA LEU A 177 3.66 -12.90 -1.84
C LEU A 177 3.85 -14.23 -1.10
N ASP A 178 2.77 -14.89 -0.70
CA ASP A 178 2.83 -16.16 0.03
C ASP A 178 2.95 -17.35 -0.89
N THR A 179 2.74 -17.17 -2.17
CA THR A 179 2.81 -18.24 -3.17
C THR A 179 4.01 -18.12 -4.09
N THR A 180 4.31 -16.91 -4.56
CA THR A 180 5.40 -16.67 -5.51
C THR A 180 5.98 -15.27 -5.34
N PHE A 181 7.10 -15.00 -6.00
CA PHE A 181 7.60 -13.64 -6.20
C PHE A 181 6.57 -12.80 -6.96
N ASP A 182 6.17 -11.67 -6.39
CA ASP A 182 5.24 -10.74 -7.03
C ASP A 182 6.02 -9.64 -7.79
N PRO A 183 5.97 -9.65 -9.13
CA PRO A 183 6.69 -8.67 -9.94
C PRO A 183 6.14 -7.24 -9.79
N ILE A 184 4.84 -7.10 -9.49
CA ILE A 184 4.20 -5.78 -9.34
C ILE A 184 4.59 -5.16 -8.00
N HIS A 185 4.55 -5.94 -6.91
CA HIS A 185 5.01 -5.49 -5.59
C HIS A 185 6.46 -4.98 -5.67
N THR A 186 7.35 -5.77 -6.25
CA THR A 186 8.77 -5.39 -6.40
C THR A 186 8.92 -4.12 -7.23
N ALA A 187 8.24 -4.00 -8.38
CA ALA A 187 8.34 -2.83 -9.24
C ALA A 187 7.84 -1.56 -8.55
N ILE A 188 6.74 -1.62 -7.80
CA ILE A 188 6.20 -0.49 -7.04
C ILE A 188 7.12 -0.13 -5.87
N ARG A 189 7.60 -1.11 -5.10
CA ARG A 189 8.56 -0.91 -4.01
C ARG A 189 9.81 -0.20 -4.51
N ASP A 190 10.43 -0.72 -5.56
CA ASP A 190 11.68 -0.19 -6.10
C ASP A 190 11.50 1.23 -6.66
N HIS A 191 10.35 1.51 -7.30
CA HIS A 191 10.00 2.85 -7.75
C HIS A 191 9.84 3.83 -6.58
N LEU A 192 9.03 3.48 -5.56
CA LEU A 192 8.81 4.32 -4.38
C LEU A 192 10.11 4.55 -3.57
N HIS A 193 11.00 3.57 -3.55
CA HIS A 193 12.35 3.73 -2.99
C HIS A 193 13.18 4.73 -3.80
N ALA A 194 13.18 4.59 -5.12
CA ALA A 194 13.95 5.48 -6.01
C ALA A 194 13.46 6.92 -5.98
N GLU A 195 12.15 7.16 -5.82
CA GLU A 195 11.59 8.51 -5.65
C GLU A 195 11.79 9.09 -4.24
N GLY A 196 12.25 8.26 -3.26
CA GLY A 196 12.53 8.70 -1.89
C GLY A 196 11.31 8.70 -0.96
N SER A 197 10.21 8.03 -1.30
CA SER A 197 9.05 7.89 -0.41
C SER A 197 9.39 7.13 0.87
N PHE A 198 10.30 6.16 0.78
CA PHE A 198 10.89 5.43 1.90
C PHE A 198 12.28 4.90 1.56
N ARG A 199 13.00 4.43 2.57
CA ARG A 199 14.23 3.66 2.42
C ARG A 199 13.91 2.17 2.52
N VAL A 200 14.56 1.36 1.69
CA VAL A 200 14.54 -0.11 1.83
C VAL A 200 15.76 -0.52 2.64
N VAL A 201 15.53 -1.17 3.76
CA VAL A 201 16.58 -1.56 4.71
C VAL A 201 16.40 -2.99 5.20
N PRO A 202 17.47 -3.69 5.61
CA PRO A 202 17.34 -5.00 6.23
C PRO A 202 16.79 -4.87 7.66
N LEU A 203 16.12 -5.92 8.14
CA LEU A 203 15.44 -5.98 9.45
C LEU A 203 16.24 -5.41 10.64
N PRO A 204 17.56 -5.65 10.78
CA PRO A 204 18.33 -5.08 11.89
C PRO A 204 18.49 -3.55 11.86
N GLU A 205 18.18 -2.89 10.75
CA GLU A 205 18.20 -1.43 10.62
C GLU A 205 16.86 -0.79 10.97
N VAL A 206 15.83 -1.59 11.25
CA VAL A 206 14.53 -1.10 11.70
C VAL A 206 14.55 -0.88 13.20
N SER A 207 14.26 0.32 13.67
CA SER A 207 14.36 0.68 15.11
C SER A 207 13.32 -0.04 15.96
N SER A 208 12.10 -0.18 15.46
CA SER A 208 10.97 -0.80 16.20
C SER A 208 10.17 -1.73 15.27
N PRO A 209 10.75 -2.88 14.89
CA PRO A 209 10.03 -3.86 14.08
C PRO A 209 8.96 -4.55 14.93
N ALA A 210 7.89 -5.03 14.29
CA ALA A 210 6.97 -5.99 14.91
C ALA A 210 7.54 -7.41 14.73
N PRO A 211 8.16 -7.99 15.76
CA PRO A 211 8.88 -9.26 15.62
C PRO A 211 7.95 -10.44 15.36
N GLU A 212 6.69 -10.35 15.80
CA GLU A 212 5.67 -11.36 15.57
C GLU A 212 5.27 -11.56 14.11
N MET A 213 5.67 -10.66 13.20
CA MET A 213 5.53 -10.85 11.76
C MET A 213 6.36 -12.03 11.22
N ILE A 214 7.36 -12.46 11.99
CA ILE A 214 8.26 -13.55 11.61
C ILE A 214 8.17 -14.64 12.68
N PRO A 215 7.37 -15.70 12.46
CA PRO A 215 7.20 -16.78 13.42
C PRO A 215 8.56 -17.40 13.81
N GLY A 216 8.75 -17.60 15.12
CA GLY A 216 9.99 -18.18 15.63
C GLY A 216 11.19 -17.24 15.68
N LEU A 217 11.03 -15.96 15.28
CA LEU A 217 12.11 -14.98 15.39
C LEU A 217 12.45 -14.68 16.87
N SER A 218 13.72 -14.77 17.20
CA SER A 218 14.20 -14.42 18.54
C SER A 218 14.44 -12.93 18.68
N GLU A 219 13.56 -12.22 19.40
CA GLU A 219 13.73 -10.80 19.70
C GLU A 219 15.05 -10.48 20.38
N ARG A 220 15.52 -11.36 21.27
CA ARG A 220 16.82 -11.20 21.96
C ARG A 220 17.97 -11.26 20.96
N MET A 221 17.92 -12.19 20.00
CA MET A 221 18.95 -12.30 18.96
C MET A 221 18.89 -11.10 18.02
N LEU A 222 17.68 -10.65 17.62
CA LEU A 222 17.50 -9.46 16.80
C LEU A 222 18.09 -8.22 17.49
N ALA A 223 17.75 -7.97 18.76
CA ALA A 223 18.28 -6.85 19.51
C ALA A 223 19.81 -6.88 19.66
N ARG A 224 20.39 -8.06 19.84
CA ARG A 224 21.85 -8.24 19.82
C ARG A 224 22.47 -7.93 18.47
N LEU A 225 21.82 -8.40 17.40
CA LEU A 225 22.27 -8.16 16.03
C LEU A 225 22.20 -6.68 15.67
N GLN A 226 21.12 -5.98 16.01
CA GLN A 226 20.95 -4.53 15.81
C GLN A 226 22.13 -3.73 16.42
N LYS A 227 22.55 -4.08 17.65
CA LYS A 227 23.69 -3.42 18.31
C LYS A 227 25.02 -3.64 17.60
N GLY A 228 25.22 -4.81 17.01
CA GLY A 228 26.44 -5.16 16.30
C GLY A 228 26.46 -4.71 14.82
N TRP A 229 25.30 -4.54 14.23
CA TRP A 229 25.08 -4.36 12.80
C TRP A 229 25.93 -3.27 12.13
N PRO A 230 26.05 -2.04 12.69
CA PRO A 230 26.83 -0.97 12.07
C PRO A 230 28.33 -1.29 11.92
N LYS A 231 28.84 -2.25 12.72
CA LYS A 231 30.26 -2.62 12.73
C LYS A 231 30.57 -3.85 11.87
N MET A 232 29.54 -4.49 11.30
CA MET A 232 29.69 -5.70 10.50
C MET A 232 29.96 -5.35 9.04
N ASP A 233 30.84 -6.13 8.38
CA ASP A 233 30.96 -6.15 6.93
C ASP A 233 29.79 -6.89 6.26
N ALA A 234 29.69 -6.82 4.94
CA ALA A 234 28.58 -7.41 4.18
C ALA A 234 28.47 -8.94 4.38
N ASN A 235 29.59 -9.66 4.46
CA ASN A 235 29.58 -11.12 4.64
C ASN A 235 29.09 -11.49 6.05
N SER A 236 29.59 -10.79 7.07
CA SER A 236 29.15 -10.97 8.46
C SER A 236 27.67 -10.65 8.64
N ARG A 237 27.17 -9.60 7.97
CA ARG A 237 25.73 -9.23 7.96
C ARG A 237 24.87 -10.34 7.37
N SER A 238 25.27 -10.86 6.20
CA SER A 238 24.55 -11.94 5.53
C SER A 238 24.51 -13.22 6.38
N SER A 239 25.64 -13.61 6.95
CA SER A 239 25.72 -14.80 7.82
C SER A 239 24.86 -14.63 9.09
N ALA A 240 24.95 -13.48 9.74
CA ALA A 240 24.19 -13.22 10.96
C ALA A 240 22.67 -13.16 10.73
N LEU A 241 22.21 -12.61 9.59
CA LEU A 241 20.80 -12.68 9.20
C LEU A 241 20.36 -14.10 8.91
N SER A 242 21.16 -14.88 8.21
CA SER A 242 20.86 -16.28 7.94
C SER A 242 20.71 -17.08 9.24
N GLU A 243 21.60 -16.87 10.22
CA GLU A 243 21.48 -17.51 11.53
C GLU A 243 20.20 -17.07 12.28
N LEU A 244 19.86 -15.79 12.20
CA LEU A 244 18.66 -15.24 12.86
C LEU A 244 17.36 -15.89 12.34
N ILE A 245 17.29 -16.16 11.03
CA ILE A 245 16.06 -16.67 10.39
C ILE A 245 16.00 -18.20 10.28
N LEU A 246 17.08 -18.91 10.60
CA LEU A 246 17.08 -20.38 10.53
C LEU A 246 15.89 -21.05 11.23
N PRO A 247 15.47 -20.64 12.44
CA PRO A 247 14.28 -21.23 13.07
C PRO A 247 12.98 -21.01 12.30
N THR A 248 12.88 -19.91 11.55
CA THR A 248 11.66 -19.53 10.82
C THR A 248 11.51 -20.29 9.49
N LEU A 249 12.60 -20.83 8.93
CA LEU A 249 12.56 -21.57 7.67
C LEU A 249 11.76 -22.89 7.76
N ALA A 250 11.53 -23.39 8.96
CA ALA A 250 10.74 -24.58 9.21
C ALA A 250 9.23 -24.30 9.35
N ASP A 251 8.84 -23.03 9.43
CA ASP A 251 7.44 -22.65 9.57
C ASP A 251 6.72 -22.69 8.20
N PRO A 252 5.70 -23.55 8.04
CA PRO A 252 4.99 -23.68 6.76
C PRO A 252 4.06 -22.50 6.45
N THR A 253 3.81 -21.62 7.41
CA THR A 253 2.89 -20.47 7.24
C THR A 253 3.56 -19.27 6.58
N LEU A 254 4.89 -19.28 6.47
CA LEU A 254 5.66 -18.18 5.89
C LEU A 254 6.39 -18.63 4.62
N SER A 255 6.00 -18.07 3.50
CA SER A 255 6.65 -18.34 2.21
C SER A 255 8.06 -17.75 2.16
N THR A 256 8.93 -18.33 1.34
CA THR A 256 10.29 -17.79 1.11
C THR A 256 10.25 -16.36 0.57
N PRO A 257 9.42 -16.00 -0.45
CA PRO A 257 9.32 -14.62 -0.90
C PRO A 257 8.87 -13.65 0.19
N ARG A 258 7.88 -14.03 1.01
CA ARG A 258 7.42 -13.21 2.14
C ARG A 258 8.53 -13.02 3.17
N LEU A 259 9.26 -14.07 3.50
CA LEU A 259 10.37 -14.00 4.43
C LEU A 259 11.51 -13.09 3.91
N GLU A 260 11.80 -13.14 2.61
CA GLU A 260 12.79 -12.26 1.98
C GLU A 260 12.40 -10.79 2.12
N GLU A 261 11.13 -10.44 1.84
CA GLU A 261 10.62 -9.08 2.06
C GLU A 261 10.70 -8.67 3.54
N LEU A 262 10.34 -9.55 4.47
CA LEU A 262 10.38 -9.27 5.91
C LEU A 262 11.79 -9.06 6.45
N VAL A 263 12.78 -9.68 5.86
CA VAL A 263 14.17 -9.69 6.37
C VAL A 263 15.07 -8.68 5.65
N TRP A 264 14.89 -8.51 4.34
CA TRP A 264 15.81 -7.71 3.51
C TRP A 264 15.19 -6.41 3.00
N HIS A 265 13.86 -6.31 2.90
CA HIS A 265 13.19 -5.22 2.21
C HIS A 265 12.18 -4.49 3.10
N ARG A 266 12.57 -4.15 4.34
CA ARG A 266 11.73 -3.35 5.23
C ARG A 266 11.66 -1.91 4.73
N LEU A 267 10.48 -1.32 4.82
CA LEU A 267 10.18 0.01 4.27
C LEU A 267 10.15 1.04 5.39
N VAL A 268 11.16 1.91 5.46
CA VAL A 268 11.32 2.87 6.56
C VAL A 268 11.12 4.30 6.06
N ILE A 269 10.15 5.01 6.66
CA ILE A 269 9.80 6.40 6.33
C ILE A 269 10.70 7.38 7.08
N GLY A 270 11.33 8.28 6.32
CA GLY A 270 12.02 9.46 6.86
C GLY A 270 13.13 9.15 7.85
N THR A 271 13.37 10.10 8.75
CA THR A 271 14.34 9.99 9.84
C THR A 271 13.75 9.42 11.13
N SER A 272 12.42 9.27 11.18
CA SER A 272 11.70 8.73 12.34
C SER A 272 11.77 7.22 12.44
N ASP A 273 12.40 6.55 11.47
CA ASP A 273 12.58 5.10 11.41
C ASP A 273 11.26 4.30 11.54
N VAL A 274 10.17 4.89 11.07
CA VAL A 274 8.85 4.25 11.07
C VAL A 274 8.81 3.19 9.98
N ASP A 275 8.63 1.95 10.40
CA ASP A 275 8.49 0.81 9.49
C ASP A 275 7.05 0.62 9.03
N VAL A 276 6.83 0.82 7.73
CA VAL A 276 5.51 0.72 7.08
C VAL A 276 4.89 -0.67 7.29
N MET A 277 5.68 -1.74 7.11
CA MET A 277 5.15 -3.11 7.20
C MET A 277 4.72 -3.47 8.61
N SER A 278 5.48 -3.02 9.63
CA SER A 278 5.05 -3.18 11.03
C SER A 278 3.75 -2.43 11.33
N GLN A 279 3.57 -1.22 10.79
CA GLN A 279 2.32 -0.48 10.98
C GLN A 279 1.13 -1.19 10.34
N VAL A 280 1.29 -1.68 9.11
CA VAL A 280 0.25 -2.43 8.40
C VAL A 280 -0.13 -3.70 9.17
N PHE A 281 0.85 -4.48 9.58
CA PHE A 281 0.63 -5.70 10.35
C PHE A 281 -0.10 -5.45 11.67
N LEU A 282 0.35 -4.46 12.44
CA LEU A 282 -0.27 -4.15 13.74
C LEU A 282 -1.68 -3.58 13.58
N ALA A 283 -1.92 -2.78 12.53
CA ALA A 283 -3.25 -2.28 12.23
C ALA A 283 -4.22 -3.40 11.83
N GLU A 284 -3.76 -4.36 11.02
CA GLU A 284 -4.55 -5.54 10.63
C GLU A 284 -4.85 -6.44 11.84
N LYS A 285 -3.85 -6.71 12.67
CA LYS A 285 -4.00 -7.50 13.89
C LYS A 285 -4.98 -6.88 14.90
N ALA A 286 -5.05 -5.56 14.96
CA ALA A 286 -5.96 -4.82 15.83
C ALA A 286 -7.35 -4.61 15.22
N TRP A 287 -7.60 -5.09 13.99
CA TRP A 287 -8.85 -4.82 13.29
C TRP A 287 -10.04 -5.51 13.97
N PRO A 288 -11.17 -4.80 14.22
CA PRO A 288 -12.33 -5.40 14.86
C PRO A 288 -13.01 -6.45 13.99
N GLY A 289 -13.37 -7.59 14.57
CA GLY A 289 -14.12 -8.64 13.87
C GLY A 289 -15.62 -8.33 13.67
N ASP A 290 -16.19 -7.42 14.47
CA ASP A 290 -17.59 -6.99 14.32
C ASP A 290 -17.72 -5.92 13.23
N ALA A 291 -18.66 -6.11 12.31
CA ALA A 291 -18.83 -5.22 11.16
C ALA A 291 -19.20 -3.76 11.53
N GLY A 292 -19.94 -3.56 12.62
CA GLY A 292 -20.29 -2.22 13.11
C GLY A 292 -19.08 -1.52 13.70
N GLN A 293 -18.32 -2.22 14.53
CA GLN A 293 -17.10 -1.71 15.12
C GLN A 293 -16.02 -1.48 14.05
N ALA A 294 -15.90 -2.35 13.05
CA ALA A 294 -14.98 -2.19 11.94
C ALA A 294 -15.21 -0.87 11.18
N LYS A 295 -16.47 -0.50 10.90
CA LYS A 295 -16.81 0.77 10.24
C LYS A 295 -16.40 1.99 11.07
N ILE A 296 -16.64 1.95 12.39
CA ILE A 296 -16.27 3.04 13.30
C ILE A 296 -14.74 3.14 13.38
N HIS A 297 -14.07 2.00 13.50
CA HIS A 297 -12.61 1.91 13.54
C HIS A 297 -11.99 2.45 12.24
N ALA A 298 -12.45 1.97 11.08
CA ALA A 298 -11.99 2.43 9.78
C ALA A 298 -12.14 3.95 9.62
N SER A 299 -13.26 4.52 10.07
CA SER A 299 -13.47 5.98 9.98
C SER A 299 -12.48 6.76 10.84
N LYS A 300 -12.26 6.34 12.09
CA LYS A 300 -11.32 7.00 13.01
C LYS A 300 -9.87 6.85 12.54
N LEU A 301 -9.50 5.64 12.11
CA LEU A 301 -8.15 5.37 11.64
C LEU A 301 -7.85 6.13 10.33
N ALA A 302 -8.82 6.27 9.41
CA ALA A 302 -8.65 7.09 8.22
C ALA A 302 -8.38 8.56 8.56
N ASP A 303 -9.10 9.13 9.54
CA ASP A 303 -8.86 10.52 10.00
C ASP A 303 -7.46 10.68 10.60
N THR A 304 -7.02 9.72 11.41
CA THR A 304 -5.66 9.71 11.98
C THR A 304 -4.61 9.58 10.87
N PHE A 305 -4.79 8.65 9.95
CA PHE A 305 -3.87 8.38 8.85
C PHE A 305 -3.72 9.59 7.91
N LEU A 306 -4.83 10.23 7.52
CA LEU A 306 -4.83 11.47 6.72
C LEU A 306 -4.18 12.66 7.41
N LYS A 307 -4.18 12.68 8.74
CA LYS A 307 -3.57 13.75 9.54
C LYS A 307 -2.09 13.51 9.80
N THR A 308 -1.69 12.28 10.08
CA THR A 308 -0.37 11.94 10.60
C THR A 308 0.53 11.18 9.61
N GLY A 309 -0.06 10.51 8.62
CA GLY A 309 0.64 9.55 7.76
C GLY A 309 0.97 8.24 8.47
N HIS A 310 0.34 7.95 9.62
CA HIS A 310 0.58 6.75 10.42
C HIS A 310 -0.72 6.00 10.69
N LEU A 311 -0.65 4.66 10.68
CA LEU A 311 -1.77 3.77 10.99
C LEU A 311 -1.94 3.52 12.51
N GLN A 312 -1.13 4.16 13.33
CA GLN A 312 -1.20 4.07 14.78
C GLN A 312 -1.11 5.47 15.38
N GLU A 313 -1.83 5.71 16.47
CA GLU A 313 -1.56 6.88 17.29
C GLU A 313 -0.16 6.73 17.88
N GLN A 314 0.74 7.65 17.56
CA GLN A 314 2.01 7.73 18.28
C GLN A 314 1.69 8.05 19.73
N GLU A 315 1.92 7.13 20.64
CA GLU A 315 2.00 7.47 22.05
C GLU A 315 3.05 8.57 22.18
N GLN A 316 2.58 9.78 22.44
CA GLN A 316 3.48 10.87 22.80
C GLN A 316 4.21 10.37 24.05
N SER A 317 5.46 9.97 23.90
CA SER A 317 6.35 9.78 25.02
C SER A 317 6.47 11.15 25.70
N THR A 318 5.59 11.36 26.68
CA THR A 318 5.76 12.40 27.69
C THR A 318 7.06 12.07 28.44
N GLY A 319 8.16 12.70 27.96
CA GLY A 319 9.46 12.71 28.61
C GLY A 319 9.44 13.52 29.91
#